data_93e55e936084835adadde03dae2b5a3b
#
_entry.id   93e55e936084835adadde03dae2b5a3b
#
_cell.length_a   1.000
_cell.length_b   1.000
_cell.length_c   1.000
_cell.angle_alpha   90.00
_cell.angle_beta   90.00
_cell.angle_gamma   90.00
#
_symmetry.space_group_name_H-M   'P 1'
#
loop_
_entity.id
_entity.type
_entity.pdbx_description
1 polymer ?
#
loop_
_entity_poly.entity_id
_entity_poly.type
_entity_poly.pdbx_seq_one_letter_code
_entity_poly.pdbx_strand_id
1 'polypeptide(L)'
;AALAAKKIKFNFGISSNYFLEIAKFRAARMLWADIVKEYHPQCNRQPECPNKAEDGTCLCACKMVAHAETSTFNLTLFDAHVNLLRTQTEAMSAALAGVNSITVTPFDKTYETPDDFSERIARNQQLLLKEECHFNKVVDPAAGSYFIENLTISIATQAWELFLKIEDEGGMLEAVKAGKVQEAINASNKARHESVSKRKEILLGTNQYPNFNEKAGEKAPVEAKCCCGGNHDSCEKPFATLNFDRAASQFEALRLQTEKSGKRPKAFMLTIGNLAMRQARAQFSCNFLACAGYEVIDN
;
A
#
# COMPACT_ATOMS: atom_id res chain seq x y z
N ALA A 1 3.21 29.98 -11.91
CA ALA A 1 3.72 28.96 -10.98
C ALA A 1 2.90 28.91 -9.67
N ALA A 2 2.80 30.00 -8.86
CA ALA A 2 2.14 30.00 -7.54
C ALA A 2 0.68 29.52 -7.55
N LEU A 3 -0.11 29.90 -8.54
CA LEU A 3 -1.52 29.48 -8.65
C LEU A 3 -1.64 27.99 -8.98
N ALA A 4 -0.81 27.51 -9.89
CA ALA A 4 -0.79 26.10 -10.29
C ALA A 4 -0.34 25.23 -9.11
N ALA A 5 0.78 25.55 -8.46
CA ALA A 5 1.31 24.79 -7.33
C ALA A 5 0.29 24.64 -6.19
N LYS A 6 -0.48 25.68 -5.89
CA LYS A 6 -1.53 25.65 -4.85
C LYS A 6 -2.76 24.81 -5.23
N LYS A 7 -2.94 24.47 -6.50
CA LYS A 7 -4.06 23.66 -6.98
C LYS A 7 -3.73 22.18 -7.13
N ILE A 8 -2.45 21.86 -7.21
CA ILE A 8 -1.98 20.48 -7.29
C ILE A 8 -2.20 19.78 -5.94
N LYS A 9 -2.83 18.63 -5.98
CA LYS A 9 -2.98 17.71 -4.85
C LYS A 9 -2.37 16.38 -5.23
N PHE A 10 -1.66 15.79 -4.29
CA PHE A 10 -1.01 14.49 -4.47
C PHE A 10 -1.83 13.42 -3.76
N ASN A 11 -2.14 12.34 -4.46
CA ASN A 11 -2.78 11.17 -3.88
C ASN A 11 -1.76 10.03 -3.82
N PHE A 12 -1.50 9.52 -2.61
CA PHE A 12 -0.53 8.46 -2.36
C PHE A 12 -1.20 7.25 -1.74
N GLY A 13 -0.87 6.06 -2.25
CA GLY A 13 -1.15 4.82 -1.55
C GLY A 13 -0.23 4.65 -0.34
N ILE A 14 -0.77 4.11 0.75
CA ILE A 14 -0.02 3.75 1.96
C ILE A 14 0.10 2.24 2.03
N SER A 15 1.33 1.74 2.13
CA SER A 15 1.62 0.32 2.30
C SER A 15 1.83 -0.06 3.77
N SER A 16 2.02 -1.35 4.01
CA SER A 16 2.29 -1.89 5.34
C SER A 16 3.67 -1.58 5.89
N ASN A 17 4.58 -1.00 5.09
CA ASN A 17 5.95 -0.72 5.53
C ASN A 17 6.01 0.63 6.28
N TYR A 18 5.68 0.57 7.57
CA TYR A 18 5.40 1.69 8.45
C TYR A 18 6.40 2.86 8.38
N PHE A 19 7.68 2.59 8.59
CA PHE A 19 8.71 3.64 8.63
C PHE A 19 9.05 4.19 7.24
N LEU A 20 8.99 3.33 6.22
CA LEU A 20 9.18 3.74 4.84
C LEU A 20 8.09 4.73 4.41
N GLU A 21 6.85 4.49 4.81
CA GLU A 21 5.73 5.36 4.49
C GLU A 21 5.88 6.74 5.15
N ILE A 22 6.29 6.81 6.42
CA ILE A 22 6.57 8.08 7.10
C ILE A 22 7.66 8.85 6.33
N ALA A 23 8.77 8.19 6.02
CA ALA A 23 9.90 8.80 5.31
C ALA A 23 9.54 9.23 3.89
N LYS A 24 8.71 8.47 3.17
CA LYS A 24 8.20 8.78 1.82
C LYS A 24 7.52 10.15 1.77
N PHE A 25 6.61 10.42 2.69
CA PHE A 25 5.91 11.72 2.72
C PHE A 25 6.83 12.87 3.10
N ARG A 26 7.79 12.64 3.97
CA ARG A 26 8.80 13.64 4.33
C ARG A 26 9.67 13.97 3.12
N ALA A 27 10.20 12.95 2.43
CA ALA A 27 10.98 13.10 1.19
C ALA A 27 10.18 13.82 0.09
N ALA A 28 8.93 13.41 -0.13
CA ALA A 28 8.06 14.02 -1.13
C ALA A 28 7.84 15.52 -0.89
N ARG A 29 7.64 15.95 0.38
CA ARG A 29 7.49 17.38 0.72
C ARG A 29 8.76 18.15 0.47
N MET A 30 9.93 17.58 0.77
CA MET A 30 11.24 18.22 0.51
C MET A 30 11.42 18.44 -0.98
N LEU A 31 11.31 17.39 -1.78
CA LEU A 31 11.45 17.46 -3.24
C LEU A 31 10.46 18.43 -3.88
N TRP A 32 9.19 18.38 -3.48
CA TRP A 32 8.18 19.30 -3.97
C TRP A 32 8.50 20.75 -3.64
N ALA A 33 8.92 21.01 -2.40
CA ALA A 33 9.25 22.37 -1.98
C ALA A 33 10.41 22.93 -2.77
N ASP A 34 11.45 22.14 -3.03
CA ASP A 34 12.62 22.55 -3.78
C ASP A 34 12.28 22.78 -5.26
N ILE A 35 11.55 21.87 -5.90
CA ILE A 35 11.06 22.06 -7.28
C ILE A 35 10.26 23.37 -7.41
N VAL A 36 9.31 23.60 -6.49
CA VAL A 36 8.47 24.82 -6.59
C VAL A 36 9.24 26.10 -6.32
N LYS A 37 10.23 26.07 -5.42
CA LYS A 37 11.10 27.23 -5.15
C LYS A 37 11.85 27.70 -6.39
N GLU A 38 12.36 26.80 -7.22
CA GLU A 38 13.08 27.12 -8.46
C GLU A 38 12.23 27.94 -9.47
N TYR A 39 10.92 27.84 -9.38
CA TYR A 39 10.00 28.66 -10.18
C TYR A 39 9.76 30.07 -9.59
N HIS A 40 10.36 30.44 -8.46
CA HIS A 40 10.18 31.71 -7.76
C HIS A 40 8.73 32.19 -7.71
N PRO A 41 7.78 31.40 -7.17
CA PRO A 41 6.35 31.69 -7.22
C PRO A 41 6.03 32.99 -6.49
N GLN A 42 5.39 33.94 -7.17
CA GLN A 42 4.95 35.21 -6.61
C GLN A 42 3.50 35.12 -6.09
N CYS A 43 3.20 35.79 -5.00
CA CYS A 43 1.84 35.88 -4.46
C CYS A 43 1.41 37.32 -4.28
N ASN A 44 0.39 37.73 -5.01
CA ASN A 44 -0.11 39.13 -5.01
C ASN A 44 -1.22 39.36 -3.96
N ARG A 45 -1.58 38.35 -3.16
CA ARG A 45 -2.73 38.45 -2.23
C ARG A 45 -2.48 39.40 -1.05
N GLN A 46 -1.23 39.48 -0.59
CA GLN A 46 -0.83 40.33 0.54
C GLN A 46 0.62 40.76 0.34
N PRO A 47 0.91 42.06 0.19
CA PRO A 47 2.29 42.56 0.06
C PRO A 47 3.17 42.19 1.26
N GLU A 48 2.61 42.17 2.47
CA GLU A 48 3.31 41.93 3.73
C GLU A 48 3.11 40.49 4.26
N CYS A 49 2.94 39.49 3.35
CA CYS A 49 2.78 38.11 3.77
C CYS A 49 4.01 37.62 4.54
N PRO A 50 3.86 37.14 5.80
CA PRO A 50 5.02 36.67 6.60
C PRO A 50 5.62 35.37 6.05
N ASN A 51 4.95 34.70 5.13
CA ASN A 51 5.40 33.48 4.47
C ASN A 51 6.05 33.75 3.11
N LYS A 52 6.81 34.80 3.00
CA LYS A 52 7.71 35.10 1.87
C LYS A 52 9.15 34.87 2.28
N ALA A 53 9.93 34.26 1.39
CA ALA A 53 11.39 34.23 1.53
C ALA A 53 11.99 35.60 1.24
N GLU A 54 13.27 35.78 1.54
CA GLU A 54 14.00 37.04 1.33
C GLU A 54 14.01 37.49 -0.14
N ASP A 55 14.02 36.53 -1.08
CA ASP A 55 13.92 36.75 -2.52
C ASP A 55 12.49 37.05 -3.03
N GLY A 56 11.51 37.14 -2.13
CA GLY A 56 10.09 37.34 -2.45
C GLY A 56 9.32 36.08 -2.83
N THR A 57 9.94 34.90 -2.83
CA THR A 57 9.30 33.61 -3.14
C THR A 57 8.18 33.28 -2.15
N CYS A 58 7.02 32.89 -2.67
CA CYS A 58 5.85 32.53 -1.85
C CYS A 58 6.00 31.12 -1.25
N LEU A 59 6.41 31.03 0.01
CA LEU A 59 6.58 29.74 0.72
C LEU A 59 5.26 28.96 0.88
N CYS A 60 4.11 29.64 0.88
CA CYS A 60 2.82 28.94 0.89
C CYS A 60 2.57 28.14 -0.39
N ALA A 61 3.16 28.51 -1.52
CA ALA A 61 3.06 27.77 -2.77
C ALA A 61 3.94 26.52 -2.76
N CYS A 62 5.00 26.50 -1.96
CA CYS A 62 5.92 25.37 -1.82
C CYS A 62 5.35 24.26 -0.93
N LYS A 63 4.25 24.51 -0.22
CA LYS A 63 3.61 23.49 0.64
C LYS A 63 2.89 22.45 -0.20
N MET A 64 3.28 21.20 -0.05
CA MET A 64 2.61 20.08 -0.68
C MET A 64 1.27 19.78 0.01
N VAL A 65 0.23 19.56 -0.77
CA VAL A 65 -1.06 19.03 -0.27
C VAL A 65 -1.14 17.57 -0.62
N ALA A 66 -1.04 16.71 0.39
CA ALA A 66 -1.01 15.27 0.25
C ALA A 66 -2.28 14.63 0.83
N HIS A 67 -2.92 13.79 0.02
CA HIS A 67 -3.94 12.85 0.45
C HIS A 67 -3.33 11.45 0.48
N ALA A 68 -3.72 10.64 1.47
CA ALA A 68 -3.28 9.27 1.61
C ALA A 68 -4.47 8.31 1.56
N GLU A 69 -4.31 7.19 0.88
CA GLU A 69 -5.29 6.11 0.83
C GLU A 69 -4.61 4.80 1.21
N THR A 70 -5.20 4.03 2.13
CA THR A 70 -4.65 2.73 2.52
C THR A 70 -4.67 1.77 1.34
N SER A 71 -3.56 1.06 1.11
CA SER A 71 -3.37 0.22 -0.06
C SER A 71 -4.19 -1.05 0.00
N THR A 72 -4.84 -1.41 -1.09
CA THR A 72 -5.50 -2.72 -1.23
C THR A 72 -4.52 -3.86 -1.50
N PHE A 73 -3.25 -3.57 -1.83
CA PHE A 73 -2.27 -4.58 -2.23
C PHE A 73 -2.04 -5.67 -1.18
N ASN A 74 -2.03 -5.29 0.11
CA ASN A 74 -1.80 -6.22 1.23
C ASN A 74 -3.10 -6.78 1.84
N LEU A 75 -4.27 -6.36 1.38
CA LEU A 75 -5.55 -6.88 1.87
C LEU A 75 -5.78 -8.32 1.39
N THR A 76 -6.36 -9.12 2.24
CA THR A 76 -6.59 -10.56 2.01
C THR A 76 -8.06 -10.91 2.08
N LEU A 77 -8.44 -11.98 1.36
CA LEU A 77 -9.77 -12.55 1.40
C LEU A 77 -9.93 -13.48 2.60
N PHE A 78 -8.90 -14.30 2.86
CA PHE A 78 -8.86 -15.16 4.03
C PHE A 78 -8.35 -14.37 5.23
N ASP A 79 -8.87 -14.70 6.42
CA ASP A 79 -8.61 -14.00 7.67
C ASP A 79 -8.88 -12.47 7.52
N ALA A 80 -10.02 -12.15 6.90
CA ALA A 80 -10.35 -10.81 6.43
C ALA A 80 -10.38 -9.75 7.53
N HIS A 81 -10.69 -10.12 8.78
CA HIS A 81 -10.67 -9.18 9.91
C HIS A 81 -9.26 -8.67 10.25
N VAL A 82 -8.21 -9.41 9.86
CA VAL A 82 -6.82 -8.91 9.98
C VAL A 82 -6.58 -7.69 9.09
N ASN A 83 -7.39 -7.50 8.04
CA ASN A 83 -7.34 -6.29 7.23
C ASN A 83 -7.61 -5.00 8.05
N LEU A 84 -8.43 -5.09 9.11
CA LEU A 84 -8.64 -3.96 10.04
C LEU A 84 -7.34 -3.52 10.71
N LEU A 85 -6.51 -4.49 11.11
CA LEU A 85 -5.23 -4.20 11.75
C LEU A 85 -4.23 -3.63 10.73
N ARG A 86 -4.25 -4.14 9.49
CA ARG A 86 -3.40 -3.62 8.41
C ARG A 86 -3.74 -2.17 8.08
N THR A 87 -4.99 -1.89 7.79
CA THR A 87 -5.43 -0.52 7.45
C THR A 87 -5.27 0.45 8.62
N GLN A 88 -5.39 -0.02 9.87
CA GLN A 88 -5.12 0.80 11.05
C GLN A 88 -3.65 1.24 11.12
N THR A 89 -2.70 0.32 10.92
CA THR A 89 -1.27 0.64 10.95
C THR A 89 -0.85 1.50 9.75
N GLU A 90 -1.46 1.28 8.59
CA GLU A 90 -1.26 2.12 7.40
C GLU A 90 -1.78 3.55 7.65
N ALA A 91 -3.01 3.70 8.15
CA ALA A 91 -3.57 5.01 8.52
C ALA A 91 -2.76 5.72 9.61
N MET A 92 -2.23 4.96 10.58
CA MET A 92 -1.35 5.47 11.63
C MET A 92 -0.06 6.05 11.05
N SER A 93 0.60 5.35 10.13
CA SER A 93 1.82 5.85 9.47
C SER A 93 1.56 7.14 8.67
N ALA A 94 0.43 7.20 7.96
CA ALA A 94 0.00 8.41 7.24
C ALA A 94 -0.27 9.60 8.17
N ALA A 95 -0.93 9.36 9.31
CA ALA A 95 -1.20 10.40 10.31
C ALA A 95 0.09 10.96 10.91
N LEU A 96 1.03 10.08 11.30
CA LEU A 96 2.35 10.47 11.81
C LEU A 96 3.20 11.18 10.75
N ALA A 97 3.06 10.78 9.49
CA ALA A 97 3.67 11.47 8.36
C ALA A 97 3.06 12.84 8.08
N GLY A 98 1.97 13.22 8.75
CA GLY A 98 1.36 14.55 8.65
C GLY A 98 0.70 14.84 7.31
N VAL A 99 -0.01 13.87 6.72
CA VAL A 99 -0.80 14.10 5.51
C VAL A 99 -2.02 15.00 5.79
N ASN A 100 -2.53 15.66 4.77
CA ASN A 100 -3.66 16.58 4.93
C ASN A 100 -5.01 15.88 5.06
N SER A 101 -5.14 14.70 4.47
CA SER A 101 -6.36 13.89 4.56
C SER A 101 -6.03 12.41 4.33
N ILE A 102 -6.87 11.53 4.86
CA ILE A 102 -6.71 10.07 4.78
C ILE A 102 -8.04 9.45 4.37
N THR A 103 -7.98 8.45 3.49
CA THR A 103 -9.06 7.50 3.25
C THR A 103 -8.61 6.13 3.72
N VAL A 104 -9.39 5.49 4.57
CA VAL A 104 -9.17 4.11 5.01
C VAL A 104 -10.08 3.19 4.23
N THR A 105 -9.48 2.19 3.57
CA THR A 105 -10.21 1.18 2.82
C THR A 105 -10.91 0.22 3.79
N PRO A 106 -12.21 -0.05 3.63
CA PRO A 106 -12.93 -1.05 4.41
C PRO A 106 -12.32 -2.44 4.26
N PHE A 107 -12.35 -3.24 5.33
CA PHE A 107 -11.68 -4.54 5.42
C PHE A 107 -12.23 -5.60 4.46
N ASP A 108 -13.49 -5.48 4.08
CA ASP A 108 -14.24 -6.39 3.22
C ASP A 108 -14.12 -6.08 1.72
N LYS A 109 -13.49 -4.95 1.37
CA LYS A 109 -13.32 -4.46 -0.01
C LYS A 109 -12.77 -5.51 -1.00
N THR A 110 -12.08 -6.52 -0.49
CA THR A 110 -11.46 -7.55 -1.33
C THR A 110 -12.43 -8.62 -1.82
N TYR A 111 -13.59 -8.78 -1.20
CA TYR A 111 -14.52 -9.88 -1.50
C TYR A 111 -15.99 -9.47 -1.60
N GLU A 112 -16.33 -8.24 -1.17
CA GLU A 112 -17.69 -7.72 -1.33
C GLU A 112 -17.69 -6.19 -1.50
N THR A 113 -18.85 -5.65 -1.84
CA THR A 113 -19.05 -4.20 -1.81
C THR A 113 -19.21 -3.80 -0.35
N PRO A 114 -18.40 -2.85 0.16
CA PRO A 114 -18.49 -2.38 1.54
C PRO A 114 -19.91 -1.94 1.90
N ASP A 115 -20.33 -2.28 3.10
CA ASP A 115 -21.60 -1.90 3.69
C ASP A 115 -21.45 -0.78 4.75
N ASP A 116 -22.55 -0.32 5.32
CA ASP A 116 -22.57 0.71 6.36
C ASP A 116 -21.73 0.34 7.59
N PHE A 117 -21.63 -0.95 7.89
CA PHE A 117 -20.84 -1.45 9.03
C PHE A 117 -19.34 -1.33 8.75
N SER A 118 -18.89 -1.87 7.63
CA SER A 118 -17.47 -1.85 7.26
C SER A 118 -16.96 -0.43 6.99
N GLU A 119 -17.77 0.42 6.34
CA GLU A 119 -17.45 1.84 6.15
C GLU A 119 -17.39 2.61 7.47
N ARG A 120 -18.31 2.32 8.40
CA ARG A 120 -18.27 2.92 9.74
C ARG A 120 -16.99 2.54 10.49
N ILE A 121 -16.57 1.29 10.43
CA ILE A 121 -15.31 0.85 11.05
C ILE A 121 -14.12 1.58 10.44
N ALA A 122 -14.03 1.65 9.11
CA ALA A 122 -12.96 2.35 8.42
C ALA A 122 -12.88 3.84 8.80
N ARG A 123 -14.02 4.51 8.97
CA ARG A 123 -14.09 5.87 9.48
C ARG A 123 -13.65 5.95 10.95
N ASN A 124 -14.11 5.02 11.78
CA ASN A 124 -13.80 5.02 13.22
C ASN A 124 -12.32 4.79 13.49
N GLN A 125 -11.60 4.05 12.62
CA GLN A 125 -10.14 3.92 12.71
C GLN A 125 -9.46 5.30 12.68
N GLN A 126 -9.90 6.22 11.82
CA GLN A 126 -9.36 7.57 11.75
C GLN A 126 -9.75 8.42 12.96
N LEU A 127 -10.99 8.28 13.44
CA LEU A 127 -11.45 8.98 14.65
C LEU A 127 -10.68 8.52 15.87
N LEU A 128 -10.39 7.23 16.00
CA LEU A 128 -9.57 6.66 17.07
C LEU A 128 -8.18 7.31 17.09
N LEU A 129 -7.51 7.39 15.92
CA LEU A 129 -6.19 8.04 15.83
C LEU A 129 -6.24 9.52 16.23
N LYS A 130 -7.33 10.21 15.96
CA LYS A 130 -7.49 11.63 16.29
C LYS A 130 -7.91 11.86 17.74
N GLU A 131 -8.97 11.19 18.20
CA GLU A 131 -9.65 11.53 19.46
C GLU A 131 -9.07 10.76 20.67
N GLU A 132 -8.64 9.51 20.48
CA GLU A 132 -8.09 8.69 21.56
C GLU A 132 -6.56 8.69 21.56
N CYS A 133 -5.93 8.57 20.37
CA CYS A 133 -4.48 8.57 20.26
C CYS A 133 -3.86 9.97 20.16
N HIS A 134 -4.67 11.00 19.94
CA HIS A 134 -4.26 12.41 19.88
C HIS A 134 -3.13 12.73 18.87
N PHE A 135 -3.04 12.02 17.76
CA PHE A 135 -1.99 12.23 16.75
C PHE A 135 -2.05 13.61 16.09
N ASN A 136 -3.19 14.28 16.16
CA ASN A 136 -3.37 15.65 15.69
C ASN A 136 -2.75 16.73 16.62
N LYS A 137 -2.20 16.36 17.75
CA LYS A 137 -1.62 17.31 18.73
C LYS A 137 -0.12 17.52 18.52
N VAL A 138 0.53 16.70 17.70
CA VAL A 138 1.97 16.75 17.48
C VAL A 138 2.26 16.94 15.99
N VAL A 139 3.19 17.82 15.66
CA VAL A 139 3.65 18.07 14.30
C VAL A 139 4.96 17.34 14.09
N ASP A 140 5.04 16.53 13.04
CA ASP A 140 6.23 15.76 12.63
C ASP A 140 6.92 15.01 13.80
N PRO A 141 6.20 14.10 14.49
CA PRO A 141 6.73 13.40 15.66
C PRO A 141 7.92 12.46 15.33
N ALA A 142 8.16 12.20 14.07
CA ALA A 142 9.29 11.40 13.59
C ALA A 142 10.58 12.22 13.39
N ALA A 143 10.51 13.55 13.49
CA ALA A 143 11.65 14.44 13.35
C ALA A 143 12.72 14.14 14.40
N GLY A 144 13.98 14.14 13.99
CA GLY A 144 15.13 13.86 14.84
C GLY A 144 15.41 12.38 15.10
N SER A 145 14.56 11.47 14.63
CA SER A 145 14.86 10.04 14.60
C SER A 145 15.95 9.76 13.55
N TYR A 146 17.14 9.34 13.96
CA TYR A 146 18.25 9.06 13.04
C TYR A 146 17.86 8.11 11.91
N PHE A 147 17.08 7.08 12.21
CA PHE A 147 16.61 6.13 11.21
C PHE A 147 15.69 6.78 10.19
N ILE A 148 14.70 7.54 10.65
CA ILE A 148 13.73 8.22 9.75
C ILE A 148 14.41 9.32 8.93
N GLU A 149 15.31 10.09 9.52
CA GLU A 149 16.03 11.14 8.79
C GLU A 149 16.91 10.53 7.68
N ASN A 150 17.70 9.49 7.99
CA ASN A 150 18.53 8.82 6.99
C ASN A 150 17.68 8.18 5.88
N LEU A 151 16.57 7.54 6.24
CA LEU A 151 15.66 6.93 5.28
C LEU A 151 15.00 7.99 4.39
N THR A 152 14.62 9.13 4.96
CA THR A 152 14.05 10.27 4.22
C THR A 152 15.02 10.78 3.17
N ILE A 153 16.29 11.02 3.54
CA ILE A 153 17.32 11.48 2.62
C ILE A 153 17.59 10.43 1.53
N SER A 154 17.70 9.15 1.91
CA SER A 154 17.93 8.08 0.93
C SER A 154 16.80 8.00 -0.10
N ILE A 155 15.53 8.08 0.34
CA ILE A 155 14.37 8.07 -0.56
C ILE A 155 14.39 9.33 -1.46
N ALA A 156 14.66 10.50 -0.89
CA ALA A 156 14.70 11.75 -1.65
C ALA A 156 15.78 11.70 -2.73
N THR A 157 16.98 11.21 -2.41
CA THR A 157 18.08 11.08 -3.37
C THR A 157 17.71 10.13 -4.52
N GLN A 158 17.24 8.93 -4.22
CA GLN A 158 16.87 7.96 -5.25
C GLN A 158 15.68 8.42 -6.11
N ALA A 159 14.70 9.09 -5.50
CA ALA A 159 13.57 9.66 -6.24
C ALA A 159 14.01 10.80 -7.15
N TRP A 160 14.97 11.62 -6.72
CA TRP A 160 15.54 12.69 -7.54
C TRP A 160 16.34 12.14 -8.72
N GLU A 161 17.18 11.14 -8.51
CA GLU A 161 17.91 10.47 -9.58
C GLU A 161 16.95 9.85 -10.62
N LEU A 162 15.87 9.23 -10.17
CA LEU A 162 14.85 8.70 -11.06
C LEU A 162 14.12 9.80 -11.84
N PHE A 163 13.82 10.92 -11.19
CA PHE A 163 13.22 12.09 -11.83
C PHE A 163 14.11 12.63 -12.95
N LEU A 164 15.40 12.86 -12.68
CA LEU A 164 16.35 13.34 -13.68
C LEU A 164 16.44 12.36 -14.86
N LYS A 165 16.51 11.08 -14.60
CA LYS A 165 16.53 10.06 -15.66
C LYS A 165 15.29 10.13 -16.57
N ILE A 166 14.11 10.31 -16.00
CA ILE A 166 12.85 10.43 -16.77
C ILE A 166 12.85 11.74 -17.59
N GLU A 167 13.36 12.84 -17.02
CA GLU A 167 13.47 14.11 -17.76
C GLU A 167 14.45 14.01 -18.93
N ASP A 168 15.60 13.38 -18.74
CA ASP A 168 16.58 13.14 -19.81
C ASP A 168 16.01 12.25 -20.94
N GLU A 169 15.06 11.38 -20.63
CA GLU A 169 14.37 10.52 -21.60
C GLU A 169 13.18 11.22 -22.32
N GLY A 170 12.98 12.51 -22.10
CA GLY A 170 11.91 13.30 -22.74
C GLY A 170 10.72 13.61 -21.84
N GLY A 171 10.83 13.34 -20.53
CA GLY A 171 9.85 13.63 -19.53
C GLY A 171 8.79 12.55 -19.33
N MET A 172 7.99 12.72 -18.29
CA MET A 172 7.01 11.72 -17.83
C MET A 172 6.01 11.31 -18.91
N LEU A 173 5.54 12.25 -19.74
CA LEU A 173 4.53 11.94 -20.76
C LEU A 173 5.07 10.96 -21.83
N GLU A 174 6.29 11.20 -22.31
CA GLU A 174 6.92 10.33 -23.30
C GLU A 174 7.30 8.97 -22.71
N ALA A 175 7.76 8.93 -21.46
CA ALA A 175 8.04 7.70 -20.73
C ALA A 175 6.78 6.82 -20.55
N VAL A 176 5.62 7.44 -20.26
CA VAL A 176 4.33 6.73 -20.15
C VAL A 176 3.88 6.21 -21.53
N LYS A 177 3.98 7.02 -22.60
CA LYS A 177 3.64 6.60 -23.95
C LYS A 177 4.52 5.45 -24.43
N ALA A 178 5.80 5.48 -24.10
CA ALA A 178 6.76 4.42 -24.41
C ALA A 178 6.58 3.15 -23.57
N GLY A 179 5.72 3.15 -22.53
CA GLY A 179 5.49 2.02 -21.66
C GLY A 179 6.55 1.80 -20.57
N LYS A 180 7.60 2.61 -20.51
CA LYS A 180 8.73 2.44 -19.57
C LYS A 180 8.30 2.51 -18.11
N VAL A 181 7.39 3.44 -17.77
CA VAL A 181 6.85 3.59 -16.40
C VAL A 181 6.07 2.35 -16.01
N GLN A 182 5.22 1.84 -16.91
CA GLN A 182 4.40 0.65 -16.67
C GLN A 182 5.27 -0.60 -16.52
N GLU A 183 6.31 -0.72 -17.34
CA GLU A 183 7.27 -1.83 -17.25
C GLU A 183 7.99 -1.84 -15.90
N ALA A 184 8.48 -0.70 -15.43
CA ALA A 184 9.17 -0.58 -14.15
C ALA A 184 8.24 -0.93 -12.97
N ILE A 185 6.99 -0.45 -13.00
CA ILE A 185 5.98 -0.75 -11.96
C ILE A 185 5.62 -2.24 -11.97
N ASN A 186 5.36 -2.81 -13.15
CA ASN A 186 5.03 -4.23 -13.30
C ASN A 186 6.19 -5.15 -12.89
N ALA A 187 7.43 -4.76 -13.17
CA ALA A 187 8.62 -5.48 -12.71
C ALA A 187 8.72 -5.47 -11.17
N SER A 188 8.49 -4.33 -10.54
CA SER A 188 8.44 -4.22 -9.08
C SER A 188 7.32 -5.08 -8.47
N ASN A 189 6.12 -5.04 -9.06
CA ASN A 189 5.00 -5.88 -8.64
C ASN A 189 5.35 -7.37 -8.74
N LYS A 190 5.92 -7.81 -9.86
CA LYS A 190 6.39 -9.19 -10.05
C LYS A 190 7.41 -9.61 -8.98
N ALA A 191 8.39 -8.77 -8.69
CA ALA A 191 9.40 -9.05 -7.65
C ALA A 191 8.77 -9.21 -6.26
N ARG A 192 7.74 -8.41 -5.93
CA ARG A 192 6.99 -8.55 -4.68
C ARG A 192 6.18 -9.85 -4.65
N HIS A 193 5.49 -10.22 -5.72
CA HIS A 193 4.81 -11.52 -5.82
C HIS A 193 5.78 -12.71 -5.65
N GLU A 194 6.96 -12.64 -6.21
CA GLU A 194 8.00 -13.64 -5.98
C GLU A 194 8.45 -13.71 -4.53
N SER A 195 8.55 -12.57 -3.85
CA SER A 195 8.88 -12.51 -2.42
C SER A 195 7.80 -13.13 -1.55
N VAL A 196 6.54 -12.88 -1.87
CA VAL A 196 5.37 -13.50 -1.21
C VAL A 196 5.34 -15.00 -1.47
N SER A 197 5.57 -15.45 -2.71
CA SER A 197 5.56 -16.88 -3.06
C SER A 197 6.67 -17.66 -2.36
N LYS A 198 7.83 -17.05 -2.16
CA LYS A 198 8.97 -17.61 -1.43
C LYS A 198 8.85 -17.40 0.09
N ARG A 199 7.75 -16.84 0.59
CA ARG A 199 7.51 -16.52 2.01
C ARG A 199 8.57 -15.59 2.63
N LYS A 200 9.24 -14.78 1.80
CA LYS A 200 10.14 -13.71 2.27
C LYS A 200 9.33 -12.50 2.74
N GLU A 201 8.25 -12.17 2.04
CA GLU A 201 7.22 -11.24 2.48
C GLU A 201 6.04 -12.04 3.04
N ILE A 202 5.75 -11.84 4.33
CA ILE A 202 4.73 -12.60 5.05
C ILE A 202 3.39 -11.85 4.99
N LEU A 203 2.34 -12.58 4.62
CA LEU A 203 0.96 -12.15 4.70
C LEU A 203 0.23 -13.06 5.68
N LEU A 204 -0.08 -12.54 6.87
CA LEU A 204 -0.77 -13.28 7.91
C LEU A 204 -2.10 -13.84 7.39
N GLY A 205 -2.39 -15.09 7.73
CA GLY A 205 -3.62 -15.76 7.31
C GLY A 205 -3.60 -16.30 5.88
N THR A 206 -2.62 -15.89 5.05
CA THR A 206 -2.53 -16.24 3.62
C THR A 206 -1.37 -17.17 3.31
N ASN A 207 -0.13 -16.68 3.32
CA ASN A 207 1.04 -17.50 3.06
C ASN A 207 1.75 -17.99 4.32
N GLN A 208 1.34 -17.49 5.48
CA GLN A 208 1.81 -17.92 6.80
C GLN A 208 0.71 -17.70 7.85
N TYR A 209 0.71 -18.55 8.88
CA TYR A 209 -0.27 -18.53 9.98
C TYR A 209 -1.73 -18.61 9.49
N PRO A 210 -2.07 -19.55 8.58
CA PRO A 210 -3.43 -19.64 8.07
C PRO A 210 -4.39 -20.12 9.16
N ASN A 211 -5.64 -19.64 9.12
CA ASN A 211 -6.71 -20.23 9.90
C ASN A 211 -7.12 -21.56 9.26
N PHE A 212 -6.86 -22.69 9.95
CA PHE A 212 -7.09 -24.05 9.43
C PHE A 212 -8.57 -24.36 9.20
N ASN A 213 -9.46 -23.71 9.94
CA ASN A 213 -10.90 -23.99 9.91
C ASN A 213 -11.68 -23.02 9.02
N GLU A 214 -11.05 -21.93 8.57
CA GLU A 214 -11.71 -20.95 7.72
C GLU A 214 -11.95 -21.51 6.33
N LYS A 215 -13.14 -21.24 5.81
CA LYS A 215 -13.54 -21.45 4.43
C LYS A 215 -13.93 -20.12 3.82
N ALA A 216 -13.66 -19.95 2.54
CA ALA A 216 -14.09 -18.75 1.84
C ALA A 216 -15.62 -18.64 1.80
N GLY A 217 -16.32 -19.78 1.75
CA GLY A 217 -17.78 -19.80 1.62
C GLY A 217 -18.20 -19.16 0.30
N GLU A 218 -19.05 -18.13 0.40
CA GLU A 218 -19.51 -17.34 -0.76
C GLU A 218 -18.58 -16.19 -1.13
N LYS A 219 -17.50 -15.95 -0.35
CA LYS A 219 -16.54 -14.90 -0.65
C LYS A 219 -15.86 -15.18 -1.99
N ALA A 220 -15.90 -14.20 -2.87
CA ALA A 220 -15.19 -14.23 -4.14
C ALA A 220 -14.37 -12.94 -4.29
N PRO A 221 -13.16 -13.00 -4.86
CA PRO A 221 -12.41 -11.79 -5.14
C PRO A 221 -13.23 -10.82 -5.97
N VAL A 222 -13.31 -9.57 -5.54
CA VAL A 222 -13.93 -8.51 -6.34
C VAL A 222 -13.00 -8.19 -7.48
N GLU A 223 -13.44 -8.46 -8.71
CA GLU A 223 -12.70 -8.06 -9.90
C GLU A 223 -12.72 -6.53 -10.03
N ALA A 224 -11.57 -5.95 -10.34
CA ALA A 224 -11.49 -4.53 -10.65
C ALA A 224 -12.31 -4.26 -11.92
N LYS A 225 -13.50 -3.67 -11.78
CA LYS A 225 -14.31 -3.27 -12.92
C LYS A 225 -13.64 -2.09 -13.63
N CYS A 226 -13.44 -2.23 -14.93
CA CYS A 226 -12.99 -1.12 -15.75
C CYS A 226 -14.05 -0.01 -15.72
N CYS A 227 -13.63 1.23 -15.52
CA CYS A 227 -14.51 2.42 -15.52
C CYS A 227 -15.19 2.67 -16.88
N CYS A 228 -14.75 2.01 -17.96
CA CYS A 228 -15.32 2.16 -19.29
C CYS A 228 -16.58 1.32 -19.57
N GLY A 229 -17.07 0.52 -18.61
CA GLY A 229 -18.38 -0.18 -18.71
C GLY A 229 -18.56 -1.16 -19.87
N GLY A 230 -17.53 -1.45 -20.64
CA GLY A 230 -17.58 -2.31 -21.83
C GLY A 230 -16.81 -3.63 -21.65
N ASN A 231 -17.12 -4.61 -22.51
CA ASN A 231 -16.38 -5.85 -22.62
C ASN A 231 -14.91 -5.56 -22.95
N HIS A 232 -14.00 -6.11 -22.15
CA HIS A 232 -12.56 -5.89 -22.24
C HIS A 232 -11.89 -6.32 -23.55
N ASP A 233 -12.55 -7.15 -24.36
CA ASP A 233 -11.97 -7.74 -25.57
C ASP A 233 -12.00 -6.82 -26.80
N SER A 234 -12.67 -5.69 -26.74
CA SER A 234 -12.87 -4.79 -27.90
C SER A 234 -12.22 -3.41 -27.76
N CYS A 235 -11.58 -3.10 -26.62
CA CYS A 235 -10.93 -1.80 -26.43
C CYS A 235 -9.45 -1.92 -26.81
N GLU A 236 -9.04 -1.35 -27.96
CA GLU A 236 -7.62 -1.14 -28.27
C GLU A 236 -7.01 -0.32 -27.11
N LYS A 237 -6.10 -0.93 -26.38
CA LYS A 237 -5.36 -0.26 -25.31
C LYS A 237 -4.16 0.46 -25.93
N PRO A 238 -4.22 1.79 -26.09
CA PRO A 238 -3.15 2.54 -26.76
C PRO A 238 -1.82 2.51 -25.99
N PHE A 239 -1.87 2.09 -24.71
CA PHE A 239 -0.70 2.04 -23.83
C PHE A 239 -0.64 0.71 -23.07
N ALA A 240 0.57 0.32 -22.64
CA ALA A 240 0.77 -0.79 -21.73
C ALA A 240 -0.02 -0.57 -20.44
N THR A 241 -0.61 -1.63 -19.88
CA THR A 241 -1.43 -1.58 -18.68
C THR A 241 -0.63 -1.96 -17.45
N LEU A 242 -1.03 -1.39 -16.30
CA LEU A 242 -0.50 -1.79 -15.00
C LEU A 242 -1.19 -3.08 -14.51
N ASN A 243 -0.42 -3.90 -13.81
CA ASN A 243 -0.97 -5.03 -13.07
C ASN A 243 -1.40 -4.57 -11.67
N PHE A 244 -2.67 -4.75 -11.34
CA PHE A 244 -3.27 -4.39 -10.06
C PHE A 244 -3.52 -5.59 -9.14
N ASP A 245 -2.91 -6.75 -9.41
CA ASP A 245 -3.08 -7.94 -8.59
C ASP A 245 -2.62 -7.69 -7.15
N ARG A 246 -3.40 -8.19 -6.20
CA ARG A 246 -3.06 -8.13 -4.77
C ARG A 246 -1.98 -9.17 -4.45
N ALA A 247 -1.16 -8.89 -3.45
CA ALA A 247 -0.10 -9.78 -3.01
C ALA A 247 -0.60 -11.20 -2.66
N ALA A 248 -1.82 -11.30 -2.15
CA ALA A 248 -2.47 -12.55 -1.76
C ALA A 248 -3.08 -13.34 -2.92
N SER A 249 -3.28 -12.74 -4.10
CA SER A 249 -4.14 -13.27 -5.17
C SER A 249 -3.80 -14.70 -5.60
N GLN A 250 -2.53 -15.04 -5.71
CA GLN A 250 -2.10 -16.39 -6.12
C GLN A 250 -2.39 -17.46 -5.07
N PHE A 251 -2.14 -17.17 -3.79
CA PHE A 251 -2.48 -18.08 -2.68
C PHE A 251 -3.99 -18.23 -2.52
N GLU A 252 -4.72 -17.15 -2.66
CA GLU A 252 -6.19 -17.14 -2.60
C GLU A 252 -6.78 -17.97 -3.74
N ALA A 253 -6.29 -17.82 -4.97
CA ALA A 253 -6.73 -18.60 -6.11
C ALA A 253 -6.51 -20.11 -5.88
N LEU A 254 -5.33 -20.49 -5.38
CA LEU A 254 -5.00 -21.88 -5.06
C LEU A 254 -5.93 -22.44 -3.98
N ARG A 255 -6.14 -21.71 -2.88
CA ARG A 255 -7.00 -22.13 -1.78
C ARG A 255 -8.47 -22.23 -2.21
N LEU A 256 -8.97 -21.26 -2.96
CA LEU A 256 -10.32 -21.27 -3.53
C LEU A 256 -10.52 -22.45 -4.49
N GLN A 257 -9.52 -22.77 -5.31
CA GLN A 257 -9.58 -23.93 -6.21
C GLN A 257 -9.67 -25.23 -5.40
N THR A 258 -8.91 -25.35 -4.31
CA THR A 258 -8.97 -26.50 -3.40
C THR A 258 -10.36 -26.64 -2.77
N GLU A 259 -10.94 -25.54 -2.31
CA GLU A 259 -12.30 -25.54 -1.72
C GLU A 259 -13.39 -25.91 -2.76
N LYS A 260 -13.29 -25.35 -3.97
CA LYS A 260 -14.24 -25.62 -5.08
C LYS A 260 -14.19 -27.08 -5.57
N SER A 261 -13.08 -27.79 -5.37
CA SER A 261 -12.95 -29.20 -5.78
C SER A 261 -13.89 -30.15 -5.01
N GLY A 262 -14.53 -29.68 -3.93
CA GLY A 262 -15.43 -30.45 -3.08
C GLY A 262 -14.76 -31.55 -2.26
N LYS A 263 -13.48 -31.84 -2.51
CA LYS A 263 -12.68 -32.81 -1.76
C LYS A 263 -11.46 -32.07 -1.19
N ARG A 264 -11.53 -31.72 0.10
CA ARG A 264 -10.41 -31.14 0.80
C ARG A 264 -9.32 -32.21 0.97
N PRO A 265 -8.13 -32.05 0.35
CA PRO A 265 -7.04 -33.00 0.51
C PRO A 265 -6.63 -33.08 1.97
N LYS A 266 -6.32 -34.28 2.45
CA LYS A 266 -5.87 -34.53 3.83
C LYS A 266 -4.37 -34.72 3.87
N ALA A 267 -3.71 -34.04 4.78
CA ALA A 267 -2.29 -34.20 5.06
C ALA A 267 -2.13 -34.72 6.50
N PHE A 268 -1.65 -35.94 6.61
CA PHE A 268 -1.40 -36.57 7.91
C PHE A 268 0.05 -36.39 8.30
N MET A 269 0.32 -35.82 9.49
CA MET A 269 1.67 -35.61 10.00
C MET A 269 2.16 -36.84 10.74
N LEU A 270 2.94 -37.70 10.08
CA LEU A 270 3.54 -38.84 10.71
C LEU A 270 4.64 -38.45 11.70
N THR A 271 4.39 -38.67 12.97
CA THR A 271 5.24 -38.25 14.07
C THR A 271 6.29 -39.33 14.42
N ILE A 272 7.49 -39.22 13.84
CA ILE A 272 8.62 -40.13 14.11
C ILE A 272 9.81 -39.31 14.63
N GLY A 273 10.50 -39.83 15.65
CA GLY A 273 11.75 -39.30 16.18
C GLY A 273 11.59 -38.41 17.41
N ASN A 274 12.60 -37.59 17.67
CA ASN A 274 12.65 -36.68 18.82
C ASN A 274 11.53 -35.67 18.82
N LEU A 275 10.91 -35.42 19.98
CA LEU A 275 9.74 -34.57 20.15
C LEU A 275 9.96 -33.17 19.57
N ALA A 276 11.08 -32.50 19.89
CA ALA A 276 11.36 -31.16 19.44
C ALA A 276 11.45 -31.08 17.90
N MET A 277 12.16 -32.03 17.29
CA MET A 277 12.33 -32.08 15.83
C MET A 277 11.04 -32.42 15.10
N ARG A 278 10.22 -33.31 15.62
CA ARG A 278 8.93 -33.66 15.01
C ARG A 278 7.95 -32.50 15.10
N GLN A 279 7.90 -31.78 16.24
CA GLN A 279 7.07 -30.58 16.41
C GLN A 279 7.47 -29.47 15.42
N ALA A 280 8.78 -29.21 15.27
CA ALA A 280 9.25 -28.20 14.30
C ALA A 280 8.88 -28.55 12.86
N ARG A 281 9.02 -29.83 12.47
CA ARG A 281 8.62 -30.30 11.13
C ARG A 281 7.11 -30.24 10.93
N ALA A 282 6.33 -30.70 11.91
CA ALA A 282 4.87 -30.65 11.85
C ALA A 282 4.39 -29.20 11.73
N GLN A 283 4.88 -28.30 12.59
CA GLN A 283 4.52 -26.90 12.55
C GLN A 283 4.80 -26.26 11.18
N PHE A 284 5.97 -26.52 10.58
CA PHE A 284 6.27 -26.03 9.23
C PHE A 284 5.33 -26.60 8.18
N SER A 285 5.17 -27.95 8.15
CA SER A 285 4.38 -28.63 7.12
C SER A 285 2.89 -28.35 7.24
N CYS A 286 2.36 -28.33 8.46
CA CYS A 286 0.95 -27.98 8.72
C CYS A 286 0.65 -26.56 8.23
N ASN A 287 1.48 -25.62 8.60
CA ASN A 287 1.35 -24.22 8.18
C ASN A 287 1.41 -24.10 6.65
N PHE A 288 2.38 -24.76 6.00
CA PHE A 288 2.57 -24.70 4.56
C PHE A 288 1.39 -25.28 3.79
N LEU A 289 0.93 -26.49 4.16
CA LEU A 289 -0.16 -27.17 3.46
C LEU A 289 -1.51 -26.50 3.71
N ALA A 290 -1.74 -25.96 4.91
CA ALA A 290 -2.97 -25.25 5.22
C ALA A 290 -3.11 -23.94 4.42
N CYS A 291 -2.01 -23.29 4.04
CA CYS A 291 -2.05 -22.13 3.11
C CYS A 291 -2.64 -22.49 1.74
N ALA A 292 -2.54 -23.73 1.32
CA ALA A 292 -3.17 -24.25 0.09
C ALA A 292 -4.57 -24.85 0.33
N GLY A 293 -5.11 -24.75 1.54
CA GLY A 293 -6.45 -25.24 1.89
C GLY A 293 -6.53 -26.72 2.27
N TYR A 294 -5.41 -27.41 2.49
CA TYR A 294 -5.41 -28.79 2.95
C TYR A 294 -5.99 -28.93 4.36
N GLU A 295 -6.71 -30.01 4.61
CA GLU A 295 -7.05 -30.46 5.97
C GLU A 295 -5.82 -31.11 6.58
N VAL A 296 -5.29 -30.53 7.65
CA VAL A 296 -4.09 -31.04 8.31
C VAL A 296 -4.49 -31.80 9.56
N ILE A 297 -4.05 -33.06 9.64
CA ILE A 297 -4.21 -33.93 10.80
C ILE A 297 -2.86 -34.02 11.47
N ASP A 298 -2.72 -33.34 12.59
CA ASP A 298 -1.54 -33.34 13.44
C ASP A 298 -1.85 -34.06 14.74
N ASN A 299 -0.96 -34.97 15.19
CA ASN A 299 -1.13 -35.77 16.39
C ASN A 299 -0.38 -35.17 17.58
#